data_8b1f2d75115c78121c9aac02f301fab7
#
_entry.id   8b1f2d75115c78121c9aac02f301fab7
#
_cell.length_a   1.000
_cell.length_b   1.000
_cell.length_c   1.000
_cell.angle_alpha   90.00
_cell.angle_beta   90.00
_cell.angle_gamma   90.00
#
_symmetry.space_group_name_H-M   'P 1'
#
loop_
_entity.id
_entity.type
_entity.pdbx_description
1 polymer ?
#
loop_
_entity_poly.entity_id
_entity_poly.type
_entity_poly.pdbx_seq_one_letter_code
_entity_poly.pdbx_strand_id
1 'polypeptide(L)'
;MTDRERMLAAVQGDPVDRIPWIPRLLLWYNARKLRGTLPAGYGDMSLREIERDLGLGTPARDGHVVRSHMTGVEAVVQDIDAMTRRTEYVTPVGTVSTVFRGSADLRANGIADLQVEFMLKGLDDYPVVEYILEHTEYVATYDEYEAYEADIGDEGYPLVSCGDCPF
;
A
#
# COMPACT_ATOMS: atom_id res chain seq x y z
N MET A 1 1.38 13.72 25.85
CA MET A 1 1.12 13.85 24.39
C MET A 1 0.58 12.53 23.89
N THR A 2 -0.47 12.55 23.05
CA THR A 2 -0.92 11.38 22.28
C THR A 2 0.11 11.02 21.22
N ASP A 3 0.01 9.84 20.58
CA ASP A 3 0.94 9.50 19.50
C ASP A 3 0.76 10.40 18.28
N ARG A 4 -0.48 10.83 18.00
CA ARG A 4 -0.78 11.83 16.96
C ARG A 4 -0.11 13.17 17.25
N GLU A 5 -0.30 13.72 18.45
CA GLU A 5 0.30 15.00 18.86
C GLU A 5 1.83 14.96 18.77
N ARG A 6 2.42 13.85 19.19
CA ARG A 6 3.88 13.64 19.18
C ARG A 6 4.44 13.59 17.77
N MET A 7 3.74 12.90 16.85
CA MET A 7 4.14 12.86 15.44
C MET A 7 4.06 14.25 14.80
N LEU A 8 2.96 14.97 15.03
CA LEU A 8 2.78 16.33 14.50
C LEU A 8 3.84 17.28 15.02
N ALA A 9 4.10 17.29 16.33
CA ALA A 9 5.14 18.11 16.92
C ALA A 9 6.53 17.79 16.33
N ALA A 10 6.87 16.50 16.18
CA ALA A 10 8.15 16.10 15.59
C ALA A 10 8.30 16.56 14.14
N VAL A 11 7.24 16.49 13.32
CA VAL A 11 7.25 16.97 11.92
C VAL A 11 7.38 18.49 11.85
N GLN A 12 6.78 19.22 12.80
CA GLN A 12 6.84 20.68 12.88
C GLN A 12 8.15 21.20 13.52
N GLY A 13 8.97 20.30 14.09
CA GLY A 13 10.18 20.67 14.80
C GLY A 13 9.93 21.17 16.23
N ASP A 14 8.75 20.92 16.77
CA ASP A 14 8.38 21.28 18.11
C ASP A 14 8.89 20.28 19.16
N PRO A 15 9.08 20.70 20.44
CA PRO A 15 9.49 19.80 21.50
C PRO A 15 8.50 18.65 21.70
N VAL A 16 9.02 17.45 21.86
CA VAL A 16 8.25 16.23 22.16
C VAL A 16 8.61 15.66 23.54
N ASP A 17 7.67 15.00 24.19
CA ASP A 17 7.87 14.37 25.50
C ASP A 17 8.78 13.13 25.41
N ARG A 18 8.76 12.43 24.29
CA ARG A 18 9.61 11.29 23.94
C ARG A 18 9.72 11.17 22.41
N ILE A 19 10.72 10.46 21.93
CA ILE A 19 10.85 10.17 20.50
C ILE A 19 9.61 9.38 20.04
N PRO A 20 8.89 9.83 18.98
CA PRO A 20 7.79 9.06 18.43
C PRO A 20 8.34 7.76 17.83
N TRP A 21 7.92 6.64 18.39
CA TRP A 21 8.32 5.32 17.89
C TRP A 21 7.08 4.57 17.41
N ILE A 22 6.92 4.54 16.09
CA ILE A 22 5.80 3.91 15.41
C ILE A 22 6.38 2.92 14.39
N PRO A 23 6.85 1.73 14.83
CA PRO A 23 7.45 0.75 13.95
C PRO A 23 6.39 0.11 13.05
N ARG A 24 6.76 -0.18 11.81
CA ARG A 24 5.90 -0.92 10.88
C ARG A 24 5.92 -2.42 11.20
N LEU A 25 5.05 -2.88 12.08
CA LEU A 25 4.96 -4.29 12.48
C LEU A 25 4.20 -5.17 11.49
N LEU A 26 3.57 -4.61 10.45
CA LEU A 26 2.69 -5.33 9.52
C LEU A 26 3.32 -6.60 8.92
N LEU A 27 4.58 -6.53 8.46
CA LEU A 27 5.25 -7.69 7.86
C LEU A 27 5.51 -8.79 8.90
N TRP A 28 5.93 -8.40 10.10
CA TRP A 28 6.11 -9.33 11.22
C TRP A 28 4.78 -10.00 11.61
N TYR A 29 3.71 -9.20 11.75
CA TYR A 29 2.38 -9.68 12.11
C TYR A 29 1.84 -10.65 11.05
N ASN A 30 1.87 -10.29 9.77
CA ASN A 30 1.39 -11.14 8.68
C ASN A 30 2.15 -12.46 8.62
N ALA A 31 3.48 -12.42 8.68
CA ALA A 31 4.31 -13.62 8.66
C ALA A 31 4.02 -14.56 9.85
N ARG A 32 3.86 -13.99 11.04
CA ARG A 32 3.56 -14.77 12.26
C ARG A 32 2.14 -15.32 12.26
N LYS A 33 1.16 -14.53 11.82
CA LYS A 33 -0.24 -14.93 11.71
C LYS A 33 -0.43 -16.07 10.71
N LEU A 34 0.16 -15.96 9.52
CA LEU A 34 0.11 -17.00 8.49
C LEU A 34 0.73 -18.32 8.96
N ARG A 35 1.79 -18.25 9.75
CA ARG A 35 2.48 -19.44 10.31
C ARG A 35 1.86 -19.94 11.60
N GLY A 36 0.88 -19.26 12.18
CA GLY A 36 0.33 -19.61 13.50
C GLY A 36 1.35 -19.50 14.64
N THR A 37 2.32 -18.56 14.52
CA THR A 37 3.43 -18.40 15.48
C THR A 37 3.44 -17.04 16.17
N LEU A 38 2.29 -16.36 16.23
CA LEU A 38 2.15 -15.17 17.08
C LEU A 38 2.47 -15.53 18.54
N PRO A 39 3.08 -14.64 19.33
CA PRO A 39 3.34 -14.88 20.73
C PRO A 39 2.05 -15.21 21.50
N ALA A 40 2.20 -15.93 22.60
CA ALA A 40 1.08 -16.26 23.47
C ALA A 40 0.34 -14.98 23.91
N GLY A 41 -0.99 -14.99 23.80
CA GLY A 41 -1.84 -13.83 24.06
C GLY A 41 -2.18 -12.98 22.83
N TYR A 42 -1.44 -13.10 21.73
CA TYR A 42 -1.68 -12.29 20.51
C TYR A 42 -2.41 -13.05 19.38
N GLY A 43 -2.72 -14.32 19.56
CA GLY A 43 -3.29 -15.18 18.51
C GLY A 43 -4.55 -14.62 17.85
N ASP A 44 -5.45 -14.08 18.65
CA ASP A 44 -6.74 -13.55 18.20
C ASP A 44 -6.76 -12.02 18.03
N MET A 45 -5.67 -11.34 18.35
CA MET A 45 -5.57 -9.88 18.28
C MET A 45 -5.28 -9.39 16.86
N SER A 46 -5.90 -8.28 16.51
CA SER A 46 -5.51 -7.50 15.34
C SER A 46 -4.15 -6.83 15.56
N LEU A 47 -3.51 -6.41 14.47
CA LEU A 47 -2.25 -5.67 14.56
C LEU A 47 -2.37 -4.42 15.43
N ARG A 48 -3.47 -3.67 15.27
CA ARG A 48 -3.72 -2.43 16.02
C ARG A 48 -3.90 -2.68 17.52
N GLU A 49 -4.54 -3.79 17.91
CA GLU A 49 -4.64 -4.19 19.31
C GLU A 49 -3.28 -4.55 19.91
N ILE A 50 -2.43 -5.22 19.14
CA ILE A 50 -1.05 -5.53 19.55
C ILE A 50 -0.22 -4.24 19.69
N GLU A 51 -0.35 -3.30 18.75
CA GLU A 51 0.33 -2.01 18.83
C GLU A 51 -0.06 -1.25 20.11
N ARG A 52 -1.35 -1.24 20.46
CA ARG A 52 -1.84 -0.65 21.71
C ARG A 52 -1.30 -1.34 22.98
N ASP A 53 -1.30 -2.68 22.99
CA ASP A 53 -0.78 -3.45 24.11
C ASP A 53 0.72 -3.20 24.34
N LEU A 54 1.47 -3.00 23.26
CA LEU A 54 2.89 -2.64 23.30
C LEU A 54 3.15 -1.14 23.60
N GLY A 55 2.12 -0.31 23.72
CA GLY A 55 2.24 1.13 23.91
C GLY A 55 2.83 1.86 22.71
N LEU A 56 2.60 1.34 21.51
CA LEU A 56 3.03 1.90 20.23
C LEU A 56 1.89 2.66 19.55
N GLY A 57 2.24 3.71 18.82
CA GLY A 57 1.30 4.29 17.87
C GLY A 57 1.17 3.44 16.60
N THR A 58 0.09 3.66 15.84
CA THR A 58 -0.13 2.98 14.57
C THR A 58 0.48 3.76 13.40
N PRO A 59 1.13 3.09 12.42
CA PRO A 59 1.71 3.75 11.23
C PRO A 59 0.68 4.42 10.30
N ALA A 60 -0.59 4.04 10.36
CA ALA A 60 -1.73 4.65 9.66
C ALA A 60 -1.45 4.98 8.17
N ARG A 61 -1.02 3.96 7.37
CA ARG A 61 -0.53 4.16 5.99
C ARG A 61 -1.54 3.89 4.89
N ASP A 62 -2.81 3.62 5.25
CA ASP A 62 -3.84 3.18 4.31
C ASP A 62 -4.82 4.31 3.95
N GLY A 63 -4.39 5.57 4.13
CA GLY A 63 -5.17 6.74 3.72
C GLY A 63 -5.20 6.91 2.20
N HIS A 64 -6.42 7.09 1.66
CA HIS A 64 -6.64 7.36 0.23
C HIS A 64 -7.43 8.65 0.06
N VAL A 65 -6.96 9.54 -0.77
CA VAL A 65 -7.63 10.82 -1.10
C VAL A 65 -8.12 10.87 -2.54
N VAL A 66 -7.71 9.89 -3.36
CA VAL A 66 -8.14 9.76 -4.75
C VAL A 66 -8.29 8.28 -5.12
N ARG A 67 -9.20 8.01 -6.05
CA ARG A 67 -9.26 6.77 -6.82
C ARG A 67 -9.02 7.07 -8.28
N SER A 68 -8.29 6.20 -8.97
CA SER A 68 -8.10 6.30 -10.41
C SER A 68 -9.06 5.37 -11.15
N HIS A 69 -9.52 5.83 -12.30
CA HIS A 69 -10.33 5.05 -13.23
C HIS A 69 -9.78 5.24 -14.65
N MET A 70 -9.54 4.14 -15.35
CA MET A 70 -9.07 4.18 -16.74
C MET A 70 -10.26 4.00 -17.68
N THR A 71 -10.39 4.88 -18.67
CA THR A 71 -11.39 4.81 -19.72
C THR A 71 -10.76 4.38 -21.05
N GLY A 72 -11.44 3.53 -21.83
CA GLY A 72 -10.88 3.03 -23.10
C GLY A 72 -9.64 2.11 -22.95
N VAL A 73 -9.41 1.58 -21.76
CA VAL A 73 -8.35 0.62 -21.45
C VAL A 73 -8.97 -0.65 -20.88
N GLU A 74 -8.75 -1.76 -21.53
CA GLU A 74 -9.17 -3.08 -21.03
C GLU A 74 -7.98 -3.76 -20.33
N ALA A 75 -8.14 -4.09 -19.05
CA ALA A 75 -7.14 -4.84 -18.28
C ALA A 75 -7.47 -6.33 -18.30
N VAL A 76 -6.65 -7.12 -19.00
CA VAL A 76 -6.79 -8.57 -19.08
C VAL A 76 -5.78 -9.24 -18.18
N VAL A 77 -6.26 -9.93 -17.15
CA VAL A 77 -5.42 -10.62 -16.17
C VAL A 77 -5.29 -12.09 -16.52
N GLN A 78 -4.07 -12.60 -16.58
CA GLN A 78 -3.75 -14.00 -16.86
C GLN A 78 -2.76 -14.54 -15.83
N ASP A 79 -3.12 -15.65 -15.18
CA ASP A 79 -2.16 -16.42 -14.38
C ASP A 79 -1.36 -17.34 -15.32
N ILE A 80 -0.06 -17.03 -15.49
CA ILE A 80 0.85 -17.82 -16.33
C ILE A 80 1.17 -19.15 -15.63
N ASP A 81 1.36 -19.09 -14.32
CA ASP A 81 1.54 -20.22 -13.43
C ASP A 81 1.07 -19.86 -12.01
N ALA A 82 1.22 -20.78 -11.06
CA ALA A 82 0.78 -20.57 -9.67
C ALA A 82 1.44 -19.37 -8.95
N MET A 83 2.56 -18.86 -9.49
CA MET A 83 3.36 -17.80 -8.87
C MET A 83 3.54 -16.58 -9.78
N THR A 84 3.07 -16.63 -11.02
CA THR A 84 3.32 -15.58 -12.00
C THR A 84 2.00 -15.11 -12.62
N ARG A 85 1.73 -13.82 -12.49
CA ARG A 85 0.55 -13.15 -13.06
C ARG A 85 0.98 -12.08 -14.03
N ARG A 86 0.38 -12.10 -15.23
CA ARG A 86 0.50 -11.07 -16.25
C ARG A 86 -0.78 -10.26 -16.31
N THR A 87 -0.66 -8.95 -16.44
CA THR A 87 -1.76 -8.07 -16.78
C THR A 87 -1.45 -7.37 -18.09
N GLU A 88 -2.30 -7.54 -19.09
CA GLU A 88 -2.24 -6.82 -20.35
C GLU A 88 -3.22 -5.64 -20.30
N TYR A 89 -2.75 -4.49 -20.74
CA TYR A 89 -3.53 -3.26 -20.89
C TYR A 89 -3.74 -3.00 -22.37
N VAL A 90 -4.94 -3.33 -22.85
CA VAL A 90 -5.31 -3.23 -24.25
C VAL A 90 -5.96 -1.86 -24.49
N THR A 91 -5.42 -1.13 -25.46
CA THR A 91 -5.90 0.20 -25.84
C THR A 91 -6.09 0.26 -27.37
N PRO A 92 -6.78 1.29 -27.91
CA PRO A 92 -6.91 1.49 -29.35
C PRO A 92 -5.57 1.71 -30.09
N VAL A 93 -4.52 2.11 -29.37
CA VAL A 93 -3.19 2.42 -29.97
C VAL A 93 -2.16 1.31 -29.77
N GLY A 94 -2.51 0.26 -29.03
CA GLY A 94 -1.63 -0.89 -28.80
C GLY A 94 -1.87 -1.56 -27.44
N THR A 95 -0.96 -2.47 -27.08
CA THR A 95 -1.04 -3.23 -25.85
C THR A 95 0.29 -3.21 -25.11
N VAL A 96 0.28 -2.92 -23.81
CA VAL A 96 1.43 -3.08 -22.91
C VAL A 96 1.08 -4.07 -21.81
N SER A 97 2.07 -4.60 -21.12
CA SER A 97 1.83 -5.55 -20.04
C SER A 97 2.77 -5.39 -18.87
N THR A 98 2.31 -5.81 -17.71
CA THR A 98 3.11 -5.98 -16.51
C THR A 98 3.13 -7.45 -16.11
N VAL A 99 4.21 -7.90 -15.45
CA VAL A 99 4.30 -9.24 -14.88
C VAL A 99 4.72 -9.12 -13.42
N PHE A 100 3.95 -9.76 -12.56
CA PHE A 100 4.26 -9.93 -11.16
C PHE A 100 4.60 -11.38 -10.87
N ARG A 101 5.65 -11.61 -10.09
CA ARG A 101 6.11 -12.95 -9.71
C ARG A 101 6.26 -13.05 -8.20
N GLY A 102 5.60 -14.04 -7.63
CA GLY A 102 5.74 -14.45 -6.24
C GLY A 102 6.75 -15.57 -6.05
N SER A 103 6.87 -15.99 -4.81
CA SER A 103 7.51 -17.24 -4.42
C SER A 103 6.80 -17.81 -3.20
N ALA A 104 7.02 -19.10 -2.93
CA ALA A 104 6.46 -19.73 -1.73
C ALA A 104 6.90 -19.01 -0.45
N ASP A 105 8.16 -18.56 -0.40
CA ASP A 105 8.71 -17.83 0.76
C ASP A 105 8.09 -16.44 0.92
N LEU A 106 7.90 -15.68 -0.16
CA LEU A 106 7.25 -14.38 -0.09
C LEU A 106 5.82 -14.52 0.44
N ARG A 107 5.03 -15.44 -0.13
CA ARG A 107 3.65 -15.68 0.29
C ARG A 107 3.53 -16.21 1.71
N ALA A 108 4.43 -17.11 2.12
CA ALA A 108 4.48 -17.61 3.51
C ALA A 108 4.81 -16.52 4.54
N ASN A 109 5.36 -15.39 4.09
CA ASN A 109 5.66 -14.23 4.92
C ASN A 109 4.68 -13.08 4.72
N GLY A 110 3.61 -13.24 3.92
CA GLY A 110 2.64 -12.21 3.63
C GLY A 110 3.21 -11.02 2.85
N ILE A 111 4.25 -11.28 2.05
CA ILE A 111 4.90 -10.29 1.20
C ILE A 111 4.25 -10.36 -0.18
N ALA A 112 3.96 -9.19 -0.76
CA ALA A 112 3.40 -9.08 -2.11
C ALA A 112 4.35 -9.62 -3.18
N ASP A 113 3.77 -10.08 -4.29
CA ASP A 113 4.52 -10.48 -5.46
C ASP A 113 5.33 -9.30 -6.01
N LEU A 114 6.51 -9.58 -6.56
CA LEU A 114 7.41 -8.57 -7.11
C LEU A 114 7.09 -8.31 -8.58
N GLN A 115 7.08 -7.04 -8.98
CA GLN A 115 7.00 -6.69 -10.39
C GLN A 115 8.32 -7.02 -11.08
N VAL A 116 8.28 -7.88 -12.08
CA VAL A 116 9.44 -8.36 -12.84
C VAL A 116 9.43 -7.87 -14.29
N GLU A 117 8.28 -7.43 -14.80
CA GLU A 117 8.16 -6.72 -16.06
C GLU A 117 7.32 -5.46 -15.88
N PHE A 118 7.79 -4.36 -16.45
CA PHE A 118 7.14 -3.06 -16.44
C PHE A 118 6.41 -2.80 -17.77
N MET A 119 5.49 -1.84 -17.80
CA MET A 119 4.77 -1.47 -19.04
C MET A 119 5.74 -1.01 -20.13
N LEU A 120 6.73 -0.19 -19.78
CA LEU A 120 7.73 0.32 -20.69
C LEU A 120 8.88 -0.69 -20.83
N LYS A 121 9.03 -1.32 -22.01
CA LYS A 121 10.10 -2.23 -22.37
C LYS A 121 10.94 -1.69 -23.54
N GLY A 122 10.36 -0.78 -24.32
CA GLY A 122 10.99 -0.16 -25.47
C GLY A 122 10.31 1.14 -25.88
N LEU A 123 10.83 1.79 -26.93
CA LEU A 123 10.28 3.07 -27.39
C LEU A 123 8.86 2.94 -27.94
N ASP A 124 8.50 1.80 -28.49
CA ASP A 124 7.18 1.55 -29.07
C ASP A 124 6.05 1.46 -28.01
N ASP A 125 6.42 1.27 -26.75
CA ASP A 125 5.45 1.21 -25.65
C ASP A 125 4.98 2.61 -25.18
N TYR A 126 5.77 3.67 -25.47
CA TYR A 126 5.45 5.04 -25.01
C TYR A 126 4.08 5.55 -25.47
N PRO A 127 3.67 5.42 -26.72
CA PRO A 127 2.35 5.88 -27.15
C PRO A 127 1.20 5.20 -26.42
N VAL A 128 1.38 3.91 -26.05
CA VAL A 128 0.35 3.16 -25.32
C VAL A 128 0.27 3.62 -23.87
N VAL A 129 1.41 3.84 -23.22
CA VAL A 129 1.45 4.34 -21.84
C VAL A 129 0.93 5.78 -21.78
N GLU A 130 1.29 6.63 -22.75
CA GLU A 130 0.74 7.98 -22.88
C GLU A 130 -0.80 7.95 -22.99
N TYR A 131 -1.36 7.10 -23.86
CA TYR A 131 -2.79 6.89 -23.97
C TYR A 131 -3.42 6.51 -22.62
N ILE A 132 -2.83 5.57 -21.88
CA ILE A 132 -3.32 5.14 -20.57
C ILE A 132 -3.32 6.32 -19.59
N LEU A 133 -2.25 7.13 -19.56
CA LEU A 133 -2.15 8.28 -18.66
C LEU A 133 -3.19 9.36 -18.99
N GLU A 134 -3.36 9.69 -20.27
CA GLU A 134 -4.34 10.67 -20.74
C GLU A 134 -5.80 10.25 -20.50
N HIS A 135 -6.05 8.92 -20.43
CA HIS A 135 -7.37 8.35 -20.20
C HIS A 135 -7.55 7.83 -18.76
N THR A 136 -6.67 8.24 -17.84
CA THR A 136 -6.81 7.98 -16.41
C THR A 136 -7.43 9.20 -15.74
N GLU A 137 -8.62 9.02 -15.21
CA GLU A 137 -9.33 10.01 -14.41
C GLU A 137 -9.09 9.79 -12.93
N TYR A 138 -8.96 10.86 -12.18
CA TYR A 138 -8.79 10.82 -10.73
C TYR A 138 -10.03 11.42 -10.05
N VAL A 139 -10.66 10.63 -9.20
CA VAL A 139 -11.85 11.02 -8.44
C VAL A 139 -11.45 11.19 -6.97
N ALA A 140 -11.79 12.33 -6.40
CA ALA A 140 -11.52 12.61 -5.00
C ALA A 140 -12.34 11.69 -4.08
N THR A 141 -11.72 11.21 -2.99
CA THR A 141 -12.31 10.35 -1.97
C THR A 141 -12.03 10.91 -0.56
N TYR A 142 -12.20 12.21 -0.37
CA TYR A 142 -11.86 12.88 0.88
C TYR A 142 -12.72 12.42 2.07
N ASP A 143 -13.97 12.08 1.83
CA ASP A 143 -14.87 11.50 2.84
C ASP A 143 -14.36 10.15 3.37
N GLU A 144 -13.76 9.33 2.53
CA GLU A 144 -13.13 8.07 2.95
C GLU A 144 -11.88 8.35 3.81
N TYR A 145 -11.10 9.37 3.44
CA TYR A 145 -9.96 9.78 4.25
C TYR A 145 -10.38 10.34 5.59
N GLU A 146 -11.42 11.19 5.66
CA GLU A 146 -11.96 11.73 6.90
C GLU A 146 -12.45 10.62 7.84
N ALA A 147 -13.12 9.61 7.29
CA ALA A 147 -13.58 8.45 8.07
C ALA A 147 -12.38 7.64 8.61
N TYR A 148 -11.34 7.43 7.78
CA TYR A 148 -10.12 6.77 8.20
C TYR A 148 -9.35 7.55 9.25
N GLU A 149 -9.23 8.89 9.10
CA GLU A 149 -8.60 9.77 10.08
C GLU A 149 -9.34 9.74 11.42
N ALA A 150 -10.67 9.75 11.40
CA ALA A 150 -11.48 9.65 12.60
C ALA A 150 -11.30 8.29 13.31
N ASP A 151 -11.18 7.19 12.56
CA ASP A 151 -10.91 5.86 13.12
C ASP A 151 -9.52 5.75 13.74
N ILE A 152 -8.50 6.34 13.14
CA ILE A 152 -7.13 6.36 13.69
C ILE A 152 -7.06 7.21 14.94
N GLY A 153 -7.74 8.36 14.97
CA GLY A 153 -7.81 9.25 16.12
C GLY A 153 -6.43 9.61 16.69
N ASP A 154 -6.26 9.42 17.99
CA ASP A 154 -5.04 9.77 18.74
C ASP A 154 -3.88 8.75 18.63
N GLU A 155 -4.14 7.59 18.01
CA GLU A 155 -3.17 6.50 17.92
C GLU A 155 -2.09 6.71 16.85
N GLY A 156 -2.29 7.65 15.91
CA GLY A 156 -1.35 7.92 14.85
C GLY A 156 -1.72 9.13 14.01
N TYR A 157 -0.92 9.36 12.98
CA TYR A 157 -1.18 10.39 11.99
C TYR A 157 -1.35 9.74 10.62
N PRO A 158 -2.55 9.82 9.99
CA PRO A 158 -2.80 9.18 8.71
C PRO A 158 -1.88 9.71 7.61
N LEU A 159 -1.27 8.78 6.91
CA LEU A 159 -0.46 9.05 5.73
C LEU A 159 -1.26 8.66 4.47
N VAL A 160 -1.10 9.45 3.42
CA VAL A 160 -1.66 9.15 2.10
C VAL A 160 -0.56 8.80 1.13
N SER A 161 -0.86 7.88 0.20
CA SER A 161 0.02 7.61 -0.93
C SER A 161 -0.22 8.66 -2.02
N CYS A 162 0.85 9.27 -2.50
CA CYS A 162 0.83 10.15 -3.67
C CYS A 162 1.24 9.40 -4.96
N GLY A 163 1.21 8.06 -4.93
CA GLY A 163 1.75 7.22 -6.00
C GLY A 163 3.26 7.04 -5.90
N ASP A 164 3.81 6.30 -6.84
CA ASP A 164 5.25 6.08 -6.93
C ASP A 164 5.94 7.27 -7.58
N CYS A 165 7.13 7.61 -7.07
CA CYS A 165 7.97 8.61 -7.71
C CYS A 165 8.46 8.05 -9.05
N PRO A 166 8.42 8.82 -10.15
CA PRO A 166 8.85 8.35 -11.48
C PRO A 166 10.38 8.19 -11.62
N PHE A 167 11.14 8.37 -10.54
CA PHE A 167 12.61 8.29 -10.52
C PHE A 167 13.11 7.16 -9.63
#